data_b9bf2cdc24bc7bae695dbf621723441f
#
_entry.id   b9bf2cdc24bc7bae695dbf621723441f
#
_cell.length_a   1.000
_cell.length_b   1.000
_cell.length_c   1.000
_cell.angle_alpha   90.00
_cell.angle_beta   90.00
_cell.angle_gamma   90.00
#
_symmetry.space_group_name_H-M   'P 1'
#
loop_
_entity.id
_entity.type
_entity.pdbx_description
1 polymer ?
#
loop_
_entity_poly.entity_id
_entity_poly.type
_entity_poly.pdbx_seq_one_letter_code
_entity_poly.pdbx_strand_id
1 'polypeptide(L)'
;MAKAKKLNMAVFTEYRVEYNRNGIFSVRIFMYDLYDESNTCLGSMALTYDVETGALCKISDLFDENNQYWRGRIPDMITAQAKDSDMLLLNDLLPIDDDREFYITEDSIVIVYNKYEITTASEGEPEFEIQVEDVKEYVGDDSVLNIFIAPDDTPAPTPEITPDLTTEPLAEQERETEASPSPAPTPTPEPDFSVEVDR
;
A
#
# COMPACT_ATOMS: atom_id res chain seq x y z
N MET A 1 -25.86 12.22 -42.61
CA MET A 1 -25.75 11.14 -41.62
C MET A 1 -24.46 11.39 -40.80
N ALA A 2 -24.59 11.76 -39.56
CA ALA A 2 -23.43 11.91 -38.67
C ALA A 2 -22.86 10.50 -38.37
N LYS A 3 -21.58 10.30 -38.67
CA LYS A 3 -20.87 9.05 -38.34
C LYS A 3 -20.76 9.01 -36.81
N ALA A 4 -21.35 8.00 -36.16
CA ALA A 4 -21.15 7.81 -34.73
C ALA A 4 -19.64 7.69 -34.45
N LYS A 5 -19.08 8.59 -33.64
CA LYS A 5 -17.69 8.50 -33.19
C LYS A 5 -17.61 7.30 -32.23
N LYS A 6 -16.84 6.28 -32.57
CA LYS A 6 -16.59 5.17 -31.67
C LYS A 6 -15.74 5.71 -30.54
N LEU A 7 -16.31 5.80 -29.34
CA LEU A 7 -15.60 6.21 -28.15
C LEU A 7 -14.78 5.01 -27.64
N ASN A 8 -13.49 5.20 -27.47
CA ASN A 8 -12.63 4.25 -26.80
C ASN A 8 -12.61 4.61 -25.30
N MET A 9 -13.20 3.74 -24.51
CA MET A 9 -13.17 3.85 -23.06
C MET A 9 -12.58 2.56 -22.49
N ALA A 10 -11.64 2.70 -21.58
CA ALA A 10 -11.09 1.59 -20.81
C ALA A 10 -10.99 1.99 -19.34
N VAL A 11 -11.11 1.03 -18.45
CA VAL A 11 -10.86 1.20 -17.02
C VAL A 11 -9.68 0.30 -16.67
N PHE A 12 -8.72 0.84 -15.93
CA PHE A 12 -7.59 0.07 -15.45
C PHE A 12 -7.26 0.45 -14.00
N THR A 13 -6.52 -0.40 -13.35
CA THR A 13 -6.04 -0.18 -11.98
C THR A 13 -4.53 -0.20 -11.94
N GLU A 14 -3.98 0.66 -11.08
CA GLU A 14 -2.58 0.64 -10.68
C GLU A 14 -2.50 0.41 -9.18
N TYR A 15 -1.38 -0.09 -8.69
CA TYR A 15 -1.16 -0.21 -7.26
C TYR A 15 0.22 0.32 -6.88
N ARG A 16 0.34 0.79 -5.64
CA ARG A 16 1.60 1.19 -5.02
C ARG A 16 1.71 0.50 -3.66
N VAL A 17 2.80 -0.21 -3.43
CA VAL A 17 3.11 -0.78 -2.13
C VAL A 17 3.73 0.33 -1.27
N GLU A 18 3.07 0.67 -0.18
CA GLU A 18 3.50 1.72 0.75
C GLU A 18 4.41 1.16 1.83
N TYR A 19 4.08 -0.04 2.32
CA TYR A 19 4.89 -0.75 3.31
C TYR A 19 4.79 -2.27 3.11
N ASN A 20 5.91 -2.97 3.25
CA ASN A 20 5.96 -4.44 3.16
C ASN A 20 7.12 -4.99 3.98
N ARG A 21 6.98 -4.94 5.31
CA ARG A 21 8.00 -5.43 6.27
C ARG A 21 7.30 -5.83 7.58
N ASN A 22 8.01 -6.60 8.42
CA ASN A 22 7.63 -6.90 9.80
C ASN A 22 6.20 -7.47 9.95
N GLY A 23 5.77 -8.31 8.98
CA GLY A 23 4.43 -8.88 9.02
C GLY A 23 3.30 -7.95 8.57
N ILE A 24 3.62 -6.71 8.14
CA ILE A 24 2.63 -5.74 7.64
C ILE A 24 2.77 -5.57 6.14
N PHE A 25 1.65 -5.53 5.44
CA PHE A 25 1.55 -5.17 4.03
C PHE A 25 0.52 -4.07 3.84
N SER A 26 1.00 -2.87 3.46
CA SER A 26 0.14 -1.74 3.11
C SER A 26 0.25 -1.41 1.63
N VAL A 27 -0.90 -1.25 0.98
CA VAL A 27 -0.98 -1.01 -0.47
C VAL A 27 -2.06 0.03 -0.77
N ARG A 28 -1.77 0.89 -1.73
CA ARG A 28 -2.78 1.74 -2.38
C ARG A 28 -3.11 1.19 -3.77
N ILE A 29 -4.40 1.17 -4.08
CA ILE A 29 -4.92 0.77 -5.39
C ILE A 29 -5.64 1.97 -5.97
N PHE A 30 -5.23 2.39 -7.17
CA PHE A 30 -5.81 3.52 -7.90
C PHE A 30 -6.63 3.00 -9.06
N MET A 31 -7.79 3.58 -9.27
CA MET A 31 -8.66 3.25 -10.41
C MET A 31 -8.70 4.45 -11.36
N TYR A 32 -8.48 4.17 -12.63
CA TYR A 32 -8.46 5.17 -13.68
C TYR A 32 -9.46 4.82 -14.78
N ASP A 33 -10.04 5.84 -15.38
CA ASP A 33 -10.62 5.71 -16.70
C ASP A 33 -9.67 6.30 -17.76
N LEU A 34 -9.69 5.69 -18.92
CA LEU A 34 -9.06 6.20 -20.11
C LEU A 34 -10.16 6.57 -21.10
N TYR A 35 -10.35 7.85 -21.30
CA TYR A 35 -11.30 8.38 -22.25
C TYR A 35 -10.59 9.27 -23.26
N ASP A 36 -10.61 8.84 -24.55
CA ASP A 36 -10.06 9.60 -25.68
C ASP A 36 -8.63 10.12 -25.42
N GLU A 37 -7.72 9.25 -24.89
CA GLU A 37 -6.32 9.51 -24.53
C GLU A 37 -6.09 10.34 -23.24
N SER A 38 -7.14 10.63 -22.49
CA SER A 38 -7.03 11.30 -21.20
C SER A 38 -7.26 10.31 -20.05
N ASN A 39 -6.30 10.18 -19.14
CA ASN A 39 -6.45 9.40 -17.93
C ASN A 39 -7.05 10.26 -16.82
N THR A 40 -8.11 9.76 -16.19
CA THR A 40 -8.71 10.42 -15.03
C THR A 40 -8.71 9.43 -13.87
N CYS A 41 -8.13 9.84 -12.72
CA CYS A 41 -8.24 9.05 -11.51
C CYS A 41 -9.68 9.15 -10.98
N LEU A 42 -10.36 8.01 -10.95
CA LEU A 42 -11.74 7.89 -10.46
C LEU A 42 -11.78 7.83 -8.93
N GLY A 43 -10.73 7.31 -8.33
CA GLY A 43 -10.58 7.17 -6.89
C GLY A 43 -9.47 6.19 -6.55
N SER A 44 -9.18 6.08 -5.27
CA SER A 44 -8.23 5.09 -4.74
C SER A 44 -8.81 4.34 -3.56
N MET A 45 -8.08 3.32 -3.11
CA MET A 45 -8.36 2.51 -1.95
C MET A 45 -7.05 2.23 -1.22
N ALA A 46 -7.04 2.43 0.09
CA ALA A 46 -5.92 2.09 0.96
C ALA A 46 -6.25 0.82 1.75
N LEU A 47 -5.35 -0.16 1.74
CA LEU A 47 -5.53 -1.44 2.41
C LEU A 47 -4.26 -1.78 3.19
N THR A 48 -4.44 -2.17 4.45
CA THR A 48 -3.35 -2.67 5.30
C THR A 48 -3.71 -4.06 5.80
N TYR A 49 -2.79 -5.01 5.65
CA TYR A 49 -2.96 -6.40 6.04
C TYR A 49 -1.90 -6.81 7.06
N ASP A 50 -2.32 -7.63 8.01
CA ASP A 50 -1.44 -8.50 8.76
C ASP A 50 -1.09 -9.70 7.86
N VAL A 51 0.18 -9.85 7.53
CA VAL A 51 0.66 -10.89 6.61
C VAL A 51 0.64 -12.28 7.26
N GLU A 52 0.78 -12.37 8.59
CA GLU A 52 0.78 -13.65 9.30
C GLU A 52 -0.60 -14.28 9.34
N THR A 53 -1.61 -13.47 9.58
CA THR A 53 -3.02 -13.91 9.68
C THR A 53 -3.77 -13.80 8.37
N GLY A 54 -3.31 -12.94 7.46
CA GLY A 54 -4.00 -12.57 6.22
C GLY A 54 -5.22 -11.67 6.47
N ALA A 55 -5.39 -11.14 7.69
CA ALA A 55 -6.51 -10.29 8.05
C ALA A 55 -6.32 -8.86 7.53
N LEU A 56 -7.40 -8.24 7.04
CA LEU A 56 -7.44 -6.80 6.77
C LEU A 56 -7.47 -6.06 8.11
N CYS A 57 -6.51 -5.19 8.34
CA CYS A 57 -6.45 -4.36 9.54
C CYS A 57 -7.45 -3.20 9.44
N LYS A 58 -8.24 -3.00 10.47
CA LYS A 58 -9.02 -1.78 10.67
C LYS A 58 -8.18 -0.77 11.42
N ILE A 59 -8.50 0.52 11.26
CA ILE A 59 -7.78 1.54 12.01
C ILE A 59 -7.93 1.37 13.53
N SER A 60 -9.07 0.85 14.00
CA SER A 60 -9.29 0.53 15.41
C SER A 60 -8.35 -0.55 15.95
N ASP A 61 -7.87 -1.46 15.10
CA ASP A 61 -6.96 -2.53 15.51
C ASP A 61 -5.55 -2.01 15.86
N LEU A 62 -5.26 -0.77 15.47
CA LEU A 62 -4.00 -0.10 15.77
C LEU A 62 -3.94 0.47 17.19
N PHE A 63 -5.09 0.67 17.84
CA PHE A 63 -5.22 1.40 19.09
C PHE A 63 -5.82 0.55 20.22
N ASP A 64 -5.57 0.94 21.45
CA ASP A 64 -6.15 0.30 22.62
C ASP A 64 -7.68 0.45 22.60
N GLU A 65 -8.40 -0.68 22.64
CA GLU A 65 -9.86 -0.72 22.66
C GLU A 65 -10.49 0.02 23.84
N ASN A 66 -9.75 0.13 24.96
CA ASN A 66 -10.18 0.82 26.17
C ASN A 66 -9.88 2.32 26.15
N ASN A 67 -9.10 2.78 25.20
CA ASN A 67 -8.68 4.18 25.06
C ASN A 67 -9.18 4.77 23.73
N GLN A 68 -10.40 5.32 23.73
CA GLN A 68 -11.02 5.87 22.52
C GLN A 68 -10.63 7.34 22.23
N TYR A 69 -9.70 7.93 22.98
CA TYR A 69 -9.31 9.34 22.78
C TYR A 69 -8.64 9.60 21.43
N TRP A 70 -7.99 8.59 20.86
CA TRP A 70 -7.39 8.68 19.54
C TRP A 70 -8.39 9.11 18.45
N ARG A 71 -9.66 8.72 18.57
CA ARG A 71 -10.72 9.03 17.60
C ARG A 71 -10.97 10.53 17.42
N GLY A 72 -10.77 11.30 18.50
CA GLY A 72 -10.83 12.75 18.45
C GLY A 72 -9.46 13.39 18.19
N ARG A 73 -8.41 12.79 18.72
CA ARG A 73 -7.04 13.32 18.60
C ARG A 73 -6.56 13.37 17.15
N ILE A 74 -6.81 12.32 16.37
CA ILE A 74 -6.41 12.26 14.95
C ILE A 74 -7.08 13.38 14.13
N PRO A 75 -8.42 13.60 14.18
CA PRO A 75 -9.07 14.75 13.54
C PRO A 75 -8.50 16.11 13.93
N ASP A 76 -8.12 16.30 15.20
CA ASP A 76 -7.48 17.53 15.64
C ASP A 76 -6.12 17.75 14.95
N MET A 77 -5.32 16.67 14.82
CA MET A 77 -4.03 16.71 14.13
C MET A 77 -4.21 16.99 12.62
N ILE A 78 -5.19 16.33 11.98
CA ILE A 78 -5.55 16.57 10.58
C ILE A 78 -5.98 18.01 10.36
N THR A 79 -6.81 18.55 11.26
CA THR A 79 -7.26 19.94 11.18
C THR A 79 -6.09 20.92 11.28
N ALA A 80 -5.12 20.64 12.15
CA ALA A 80 -3.90 21.45 12.26
C ALA A 80 -3.08 21.39 10.97
N GLN A 81 -2.84 20.18 10.40
CA GLN A 81 -2.10 20.00 9.16
C GLN A 81 -2.78 20.70 7.98
N ALA A 82 -4.11 20.57 7.87
CA ALA A 82 -4.89 21.23 6.82
C ALA A 82 -4.72 22.76 6.89
N LYS A 83 -4.75 23.32 8.10
CA LYS A 83 -4.55 24.76 8.32
C LYS A 83 -3.13 25.19 7.97
N ASP A 84 -2.11 24.42 8.35
CA ASP A 84 -0.72 24.74 8.06
C ASP A 84 -0.38 24.65 6.57
N SER A 85 -1.17 23.88 5.82
CA SER A 85 -1.06 23.71 4.35
C SER A 85 -1.99 24.64 3.58
N ASP A 86 -2.69 25.55 4.22
CA ASP A 86 -3.73 26.42 3.63
C ASP A 86 -4.87 25.63 2.94
N MET A 87 -5.08 24.37 3.33
CA MET A 87 -6.15 23.51 2.82
C MET A 87 -7.48 23.88 3.47
N LEU A 88 -8.50 24.15 2.66
CA LEU A 88 -9.83 24.51 3.15
C LEU A 88 -10.66 23.25 3.43
N LEU A 89 -10.92 22.98 4.70
CA LEU A 89 -11.89 21.97 5.11
C LEU A 89 -13.32 22.49 4.93
N LEU A 90 -14.21 21.66 4.41
CA LEU A 90 -15.61 22.01 4.17
C LEU A 90 -16.44 22.06 5.45
N ASN A 91 -16.08 21.22 6.44
CA ASN A 91 -16.75 21.08 7.72
C ASN A 91 -15.75 20.71 8.82
N ASP A 92 -16.18 20.80 10.08
CA ASP A 92 -15.44 20.20 11.19
C ASP A 92 -15.34 18.68 11.00
N LEU A 93 -14.16 18.12 11.28
CA LEU A 93 -13.95 16.69 11.17
C LEU A 93 -14.65 15.96 12.31
N LEU A 94 -15.32 14.87 11.95
CA LEU A 94 -15.91 13.96 12.94
C LEU A 94 -14.84 13.01 13.51
N PRO A 95 -15.12 12.40 14.69
CA PRO A 95 -14.24 11.35 15.21
C PRO A 95 -14.02 10.25 14.18
N ILE A 96 -12.81 9.69 14.15
CA ILE A 96 -12.45 8.61 13.23
C ILE A 96 -13.32 7.38 13.53
N ASP A 97 -13.93 6.83 12.49
CA ASP A 97 -14.66 5.55 12.53
C ASP A 97 -13.73 4.34 12.24
N ASP A 98 -14.22 3.13 12.49
CA ASP A 98 -13.44 1.90 12.32
C ASP A 98 -13.13 1.59 10.85
N ASP A 99 -13.93 2.09 9.92
CA ASP A 99 -13.81 1.81 8.49
C ASP A 99 -13.01 2.91 7.75
N ARG A 100 -12.36 3.83 8.49
CA ARG A 100 -11.51 4.87 7.91
C ARG A 100 -10.35 4.23 7.15
N GLU A 101 -10.21 4.62 5.89
CA GLU A 101 -9.10 4.18 5.06
C GLU A 101 -7.77 4.77 5.53
N PHE A 102 -6.77 3.90 5.62
CA PHE A 102 -5.41 4.27 5.99
C PHE A 102 -4.41 3.31 5.37
N TYR A 103 -3.18 3.74 5.32
CA TYR A 103 -2.02 2.89 5.06
C TYR A 103 -0.89 3.23 6.02
N ILE A 104 0.08 2.33 6.15
CA ILE A 104 1.25 2.48 7.01
C ILE A 104 2.45 2.78 6.13
N THR A 105 3.33 3.65 6.61
CA THR A 105 4.66 3.91 6.07
C THR A 105 5.75 3.45 7.05
N GLU A 106 6.99 3.93 6.93
CA GLU A 106 8.09 3.51 7.81
C GLU A 106 7.91 3.96 9.28
N ASP A 107 7.20 5.07 9.53
CA ASP A 107 7.05 5.67 10.84
C ASP A 107 5.68 6.35 11.08
N SER A 108 4.76 6.19 10.13
CA SER A 108 3.52 6.94 10.13
C SER A 108 2.32 6.09 9.73
N ILE A 109 1.15 6.55 10.20
CA ILE A 109 -0.16 6.14 9.69
C ILE A 109 -0.62 7.27 8.76
N VAL A 110 -0.97 6.96 7.52
CA VAL A 110 -1.51 7.96 6.60
C VAL A 110 -3.02 7.75 6.47
N ILE A 111 -3.78 8.74 6.89
CA ILE A 111 -5.23 8.74 6.81
C ILE A 111 -5.66 9.28 5.45
N VAL A 112 -6.52 8.53 4.77
CA VAL A 112 -6.99 8.86 3.43
C VAL A 112 -8.46 9.28 3.49
N TYR A 113 -8.77 10.38 2.81
CA TYR A 113 -10.15 10.83 2.59
C TYR A 113 -10.46 10.83 1.11
N ASN A 114 -11.69 10.44 0.81
CA ASN A 114 -12.17 10.45 -0.56
C ASN A 114 -12.31 11.88 -1.09
N LYS A 115 -12.26 12.00 -2.39
CA LYS A 115 -12.55 13.26 -3.09
C LYS A 115 -13.92 13.79 -2.68
N TYR A 116 -14.01 15.08 -2.36
CA TYR A 116 -15.21 15.79 -1.86
C TYR A 116 -15.67 15.38 -0.45
N GLU A 117 -14.98 14.52 0.26
CA GLU A 117 -15.41 14.11 1.59
C GLU A 117 -15.22 15.24 2.63
N ILE A 118 -14.01 15.80 2.66
CA ILE A 118 -13.66 16.86 3.62
C ILE A 118 -13.12 18.14 2.97
N THR A 119 -12.78 18.10 1.69
CA THR A 119 -12.20 19.21 0.93
C THR A 119 -12.92 19.40 -0.40
N THR A 120 -12.57 20.49 -1.12
CA THR A 120 -13.09 20.74 -2.46
C THR A 120 -12.44 19.84 -3.49
N ALA A 121 -13.02 19.77 -4.69
CA ALA A 121 -12.50 18.96 -5.80
C ALA A 121 -11.07 19.26 -6.21
N SER A 122 -10.61 20.48 -5.98
CA SER A 122 -9.26 20.92 -6.36
C SER A 122 -8.15 20.22 -5.57
N GLU A 123 -8.48 19.79 -4.35
CA GLU A 123 -7.53 19.10 -3.45
C GLU A 123 -7.38 17.60 -3.76
N GLY A 124 -8.29 17.03 -4.56
CA GLY A 124 -8.28 15.61 -4.90
C GLY A 124 -8.72 14.72 -3.75
N GLU A 125 -7.93 13.68 -3.47
CA GLU A 125 -8.05 12.79 -2.30
C GLU A 125 -6.99 13.21 -1.29
N PRO A 126 -7.34 13.95 -0.23
CA PRO A 126 -6.36 14.43 0.74
C PRO A 126 -5.86 13.29 1.62
N GLU A 127 -4.55 13.33 1.88
CA GLU A 127 -3.83 12.39 2.72
C GLU A 127 -3.17 13.15 3.87
N PHE A 128 -3.31 12.60 5.08
CA PHE A 128 -2.74 13.22 6.29
C PHE A 128 -1.85 12.21 7.00
N GLU A 129 -0.59 12.58 7.15
CA GLU A 129 0.41 11.75 7.79
C GLU A 129 0.43 12.00 9.30
N ILE A 130 0.20 10.93 10.07
CA ILE A 130 0.21 10.94 11.52
C ILE A 130 1.42 10.12 11.98
N GLN A 131 2.39 10.77 12.57
CA GLN A 131 3.57 10.09 13.10
C GLN A 131 3.16 9.14 14.23
N VAL A 132 3.65 7.89 14.20
CA VAL A 132 3.32 6.89 15.25
C VAL A 132 3.74 7.40 16.62
N GLU A 133 4.84 8.16 16.70
CA GLU A 133 5.32 8.78 17.95
C GLU A 133 4.30 9.75 18.58
N ASP A 134 3.52 10.46 17.77
CA ASP A 134 2.53 11.44 18.22
C ASP A 134 1.24 10.79 18.77
N VAL A 135 1.03 9.51 18.49
CA VAL A 135 -0.14 8.74 18.91
C VAL A 135 0.21 7.49 19.72
N LYS A 136 1.47 7.29 20.05
CA LYS A 136 1.99 6.09 20.74
C LYS A 136 1.28 5.77 22.06
N GLU A 137 0.81 6.79 22.76
CA GLU A 137 0.10 6.65 24.04
C GLU A 137 -1.30 5.98 23.88
N TYR A 138 -1.79 5.90 22.65
CA TYR A 138 -3.07 5.30 22.31
C TYR A 138 -2.92 3.92 21.64
N VAL A 139 -1.69 3.51 21.31
CA VAL A 139 -1.43 2.24 20.61
C VAL A 139 -1.71 1.07 21.56
N GLY A 140 -2.43 0.07 21.05
CA GLY A 140 -2.74 -1.15 21.80
C GLY A 140 -1.53 -2.06 21.97
N ASP A 141 -1.52 -2.88 23.04
CA ASP A 141 -0.42 -3.81 23.33
C ASP A 141 -0.17 -4.82 22.19
N ASP A 142 -1.24 -5.27 21.52
CA ASP A 142 -1.19 -6.22 20.40
C ASP A 142 -1.16 -5.54 19.03
N SER A 143 -0.95 -4.22 18.99
CA SER A 143 -0.94 -3.45 17.76
C SER A 143 0.29 -3.74 16.90
N VAL A 144 0.08 -3.84 15.60
CA VAL A 144 1.15 -3.90 14.60
C VAL A 144 2.06 -2.66 14.63
N LEU A 145 1.60 -1.53 15.18
CA LEU A 145 2.40 -0.31 15.32
C LEU A 145 3.50 -0.42 16.39
N ASN A 146 3.45 -1.42 17.26
CA ASN A 146 4.46 -1.60 18.30
C ASN A 146 5.87 -1.83 17.73
N ILE A 147 5.97 -2.28 16.49
CA ILE A 147 7.25 -2.40 15.79
C ILE A 147 7.96 -1.05 15.58
N PHE A 148 7.20 0.05 15.54
CA PHE A 148 7.75 1.42 15.38
C PHE A 148 8.01 2.11 16.73
N ILE A 149 7.41 1.62 17.81
CA ILE A 149 7.50 2.21 19.15
C ILE A 149 8.55 1.51 19.99
N ALA A 150 8.69 0.20 19.83
CA ALA A 150 9.69 -0.58 20.56
C ALA A 150 11.10 -0.13 20.16
N PRO A 151 12.02 0.07 21.12
CA PRO A 151 13.42 0.26 20.78
C PRO A 151 13.88 -0.91 19.92
N ASP A 152 14.64 -0.61 18.88
CA ASP A 152 15.16 -1.60 17.92
C ASP A 152 16.16 -2.54 18.62
N ASP A 153 15.65 -3.47 19.44
CA ASP A 153 16.39 -4.55 20.09
C ASP A 153 16.64 -5.72 19.14
N THR A 154 16.30 -5.57 17.86
CA THR A 154 16.71 -6.57 16.88
C THR A 154 18.23 -6.50 16.74
N PRO A 155 18.98 -7.48 17.28
CA PRO A 155 20.44 -7.49 17.10
C PRO A 155 20.70 -7.48 15.59
N ALA A 156 21.51 -6.50 15.16
CA ALA A 156 21.94 -6.41 13.77
C ALA A 156 22.35 -7.83 13.31
N PRO A 157 21.92 -8.29 12.13
CA PRO A 157 22.24 -9.63 11.66
C PRO A 157 23.76 -9.81 11.80
N THR A 158 24.16 -10.73 12.68
CA THR A 158 25.56 -11.09 12.85
C THR A 158 26.06 -11.45 11.46
N PRO A 159 27.11 -10.78 10.94
CA PRO A 159 27.62 -11.12 9.64
C PRO A 159 27.95 -12.62 9.66
N GLU A 160 27.28 -13.42 8.85
CA GLU A 160 27.64 -14.81 8.62
C GLU A 160 29.09 -14.81 8.18
N ILE A 161 29.96 -15.32 9.08
CA ILE A 161 31.34 -15.58 8.76
C ILE A 161 31.29 -16.74 7.76
N THR A 162 31.32 -16.37 6.49
CA THR A 162 31.55 -17.35 5.41
C THR A 162 32.88 -18.05 5.73
N PRO A 163 32.91 -19.37 5.96
CA PRO A 163 34.20 -20.05 6.17
C PRO A 163 35.02 -19.87 4.90
N ASP A 164 36.19 -19.29 5.08
CA ASP A 164 37.20 -19.15 4.05
C ASP A 164 37.61 -20.55 3.59
N LEU A 165 37.11 -20.98 2.45
CA LEU A 165 37.57 -22.19 1.77
C LEU A 165 38.92 -21.87 1.13
N THR A 166 39.95 -21.98 1.95
CA THR A 166 41.33 -22.05 1.47
C THR A 166 41.44 -23.14 0.42
N THR A 167 41.61 -22.73 -0.80
CA THR A 167 41.90 -23.55 -1.96
C THR A 167 43.28 -24.24 -1.80
N GLU A 168 43.29 -25.55 -1.71
CA GLU A 168 44.46 -26.33 -2.18
C GLU A 168 44.20 -26.82 -3.61
N PRO A 169 45.20 -26.77 -4.50
CA PRO A 169 45.04 -27.16 -5.90
C PRO A 169 45.34 -28.62 -6.09
N LEU A 170 44.45 -29.40 -6.66
CA LEU A 170 44.74 -30.75 -7.18
C LEU A 170 44.16 -30.94 -8.59
N ALA A 171 45.08 -30.88 -9.53
CA ALA A 171 45.23 -31.70 -10.78
C ALA A 171 43.97 -32.07 -11.59
N GLU A 172 44.04 -31.61 -12.81
CA GLU A 172 43.58 -32.16 -14.09
C GLU A 172 42.94 -33.56 -14.05
N GLN A 173 41.70 -33.63 -14.52
CA GLN A 173 41.29 -34.70 -15.44
C GLN A 173 40.22 -34.19 -16.39
N GLU A 174 40.59 -34.10 -17.65
CA GLU A 174 39.72 -33.93 -18.81
C GLU A 174 38.67 -35.04 -18.88
N ARG A 175 37.41 -34.69 -19.07
CA ARG A 175 36.42 -35.49 -19.80
C ARG A 175 35.37 -34.60 -20.44
N GLU A 176 35.47 -34.54 -21.75
CA GLU A 176 34.40 -34.16 -22.63
C GLU A 176 33.12 -34.95 -22.35
N THR A 177 31.98 -34.29 -22.23
CA THR A 177 30.69 -34.83 -22.68
C THR A 177 29.71 -33.67 -22.98
N GLU A 178 29.42 -33.58 -24.20
CA GLU A 178 28.23 -33.12 -24.93
C GLU A 178 27.17 -32.28 -24.20
N ALA A 179 26.98 -31.09 -24.73
CA ALA A 179 25.84 -30.23 -24.50
C ALA A 179 24.55 -30.81 -25.06
N SER A 180 23.56 -30.97 -24.20
CA SER A 180 22.17 -31.19 -24.60
C SER A 180 21.40 -29.84 -24.48
N PRO A 181 20.72 -29.40 -25.54
CA PRO A 181 20.00 -28.12 -25.49
C PRO A 181 18.72 -28.21 -24.67
N SER A 182 18.57 -27.23 -23.78
CA SER A 182 17.34 -26.98 -22.99
C SER A 182 16.17 -26.65 -23.93
N PRO A 183 14.97 -27.20 -23.72
CA PRO A 183 13.81 -26.86 -24.52
C PRO A 183 13.33 -25.44 -24.25
N ALA A 184 12.99 -24.73 -25.30
CA ALA A 184 12.40 -23.40 -25.27
C ALA A 184 11.04 -23.36 -24.54
N PRO A 185 10.69 -22.24 -23.88
CA PRO A 185 9.39 -22.12 -23.22
C PRO A 185 8.25 -22.07 -24.24
N THR A 186 7.24 -22.88 -24.00
CA THR A 186 5.97 -22.92 -24.75
C THR A 186 5.23 -21.59 -24.56
N PRO A 187 4.75 -20.95 -25.62
CA PRO A 187 3.93 -19.76 -25.48
C PRO A 187 2.59 -20.06 -24.82
N THR A 188 2.25 -19.29 -23.80
CA THR A 188 0.93 -19.29 -23.15
C THR A 188 -0.10 -18.76 -24.14
N PRO A 189 -1.24 -19.45 -24.35
CA PRO A 189 -2.29 -18.94 -25.21
C PRO A 189 -2.93 -17.68 -24.61
N GLU A 190 -3.08 -16.65 -25.43
CA GLU A 190 -3.84 -15.45 -25.11
C GLU A 190 -5.33 -15.80 -24.90
N PRO A 191 -5.99 -15.22 -23.90
CA PRO A 191 -7.43 -15.41 -23.72
C PRO A 191 -8.19 -14.70 -24.84
N ASP A 192 -8.99 -15.46 -25.59
CA ASP A 192 -9.92 -14.96 -26.60
C ASP A 192 -11.15 -14.34 -25.91
N PHE A 193 -11.26 -13.01 -25.96
CA PHE A 193 -12.42 -12.26 -25.46
C PHE A 193 -13.44 -11.98 -26.58
N SER A 194 -13.86 -12.99 -27.30
CA SER A 194 -14.99 -12.87 -28.22
C SER A 194 -16.30 -12.89 -27.42
N VAL A 195 -16.81 -11.72 -27.04
CA VAL A 195 -18.16 -11.59 -26.50
C VAL A 195 -19.14 -11.55 -27.67
N GLU A 196 -19.84 -12.65 -27.89
CA GLU A 196 -20.96 -12.74 -28.82
C GLU A 196 -22.18 -12.06 -28.17
N VAL A 197 -22.58 -10.93 -28.71
CA VAL A 197 -23.80 -10.20 -28.27
C VAL A 197 -24.94 -10.71 -29.16
N ASP A 198 -25.76 -11.59 -28.58
CA ASP A 198 -27.00 -12.06 -29.20
C ASP A 198 -28.06 -10.94 -29.18
N ARG A 199 -28.83 -10.85 -30.28
CA ARG A 199 -29.82 -9.82 -30.55
C ARG A 199 -31.16 -10.13 -29.93
#